data_029eaaed9e6a198185570eaab840aa43
#
_entry.id   029eaaed9e6a198185570eaab840aa43
#
_cell.length_a   1.000
_cell.length_b   1.000
_cell.length_c   1.000
_cell.angle_alpha   90.00
_cell.angle_beta   90.00
_cell.angle_gamma   90.00
#
_symmetry.space_group_name_H-M   'P 1'
#
loop_
_entity.id
_entity.type
_entity.pdbx_description
1 polymer ?
#
loop_
_entity_poly.entity_id
_entity_poly.type
_entity_poly.pdbx_seq_one_letter_code
_entity_poly.pdbx_strand_id
1 'polypeptide(L)'
;AINLAIGTSAGVAITSGTANVLIGYGAGSAIVDDDNNTALGYNALLGATAGAGNTAIGSLAMDAALTGNYNTAVGEGALGAAAGAATDNTSIGAGSLFGITNAATTGNVAIGRNAGRYYNDGGDDTAMTKAIDSIYIGNNARGLHATNADNEIVIGFNAIGGGANSIVLGDAQIGSIQCADQSIAALSDRRAKRDINDNTVGLAFVEKLATVNYKRVNPADYPAALSVGSYNEQTREELVTEAVEAAEAVYEDAIVQDARAATVEETRDEVHAAIE
;
A
#
# COMPACT_ATOMS: atom_id res chain seq x y z
N ALA A 1 29.00 8.64 33.89
CA ALA A 1 28.35 8.83 32.56
C ALA A 1 29.45 8.77 31.48
N ILE A 2 29.28 7.97 30.46
CA ILE A 2 30.20 7.90 29.34
C ILE A 2 29.44 8.50 28.13
N ASN A 3 29.77 9.73 27.75
CA ASN A 3 29.25 10.40 26.57
C ASN A 3 30.41 10.85 25.68
N LEU A 4 30.25 10.84 24.38
CA LEU A 4 31.15 11.45 23.40
C LEU A 4 30.48 12.67 22.79
N ALA A 5 30.99 13.87 23.02
CA ALA A 5 30.49 15.10 22.43
C ALA A 5 31.63 15.83 21.71
N ILE A 6 31.47 16.07 20.38
CA ILE A 6 32.45 16.77 19.57
C ILE A 6 31.74 17.84 18.74
N GLY A 7 32.05 19.09 18.96
CA GLY A 7 31.47 20.23 18.26
C GLY A 7 30.96 21.32 19.22
N THR A 8 30.79 22.53 18.70
CA THR A 8 30.25 23.64 19.49
C THR A 8 28.81 23.31 19.87
N SER A 9 28.49 23.42 21.17
CA SER A 9 27.19 23.13 21.78
C SER A 9 26.70 21.67 21.62
N ALA A 10 27.56 20.71 21.25
CA ALA A 10 27.20 19.30 21.25
C ALA A 10 26.95 18.83 22.70
N GLY A 11 25.72 18.30 22.96
CA GLY A 11 25.32 17.79 24.25
C GLY A 11 25.42 18.79 25.40
N VAL A 12 25.31 20.09 25.15
CA VAL A 12 25.55 21.15 26.15
C VAL A 12 24.61 21.07 27.36
N ALA A 13 23.42 20.52 27.22
CA ALA A 13 22.43 20.42 28.29
C ALA A 13 22.53 19.11 29.12
N ILE A 14 23.39 18.17 28.73
CA ILE A 14 23.48 16.87 29.42
C ILE A 14 23.86 17.05 30.90
N THR A 15 23.02 16.52 31.77
CA THR A 15 23.27 16.49 33.23
C THR A 15 23.51 15.07 33.73
N SER A 16 22.61 14.13 33.44
CA SER A 16 22.68 12.74 33.90
C SER A 16 22.62 11.71 32.77
N GLY A 17 22.28 12.08 31.55
CA GLY A 17 22.25 11.20 30.39
C GLY A 17 23.57 10.48 30.13
N THR A 18 23.51 9.24 29.67
CA THR A 18 24.66 8.36 29.48
C THR A 18 24.69 7.68 28.10
N ALA A 19 25.86 7.22 27.67
CA ALA A 19 26.06 6.48 26.45
C ALA A 19 25.60 7.21 25.17
N ASN A 20 25.67 8.54 25.15
CA ASN A 20 25.35 9.34 23.98
C ASN A 20 26.60 9.61 23.13
N VAL A 21 26.46 9.57 21.79
CA VAL A 21 27.46 9.95 20.80
C VAL A 21 26.94 11.14 20.02
N LEU A 22 27.50 12.33 20.26
CA LEU A 22 27.00 13.60 19.73
C LEU A 22 28.14 14.33 18.97
N ILE A 23 28.08 14.32 17.65
CA ILE A 23 29.15 14.89 16.80
C ILE A 23 28.55 15.89 15.81
N GLY A 24 28.94 17.15 15.96
CA GLY A 24 28.48 18.24 15.11
C GLY A 24 28.09 19.49 15.90
N TYR A 25 27.97 20.63 15.23
CA TYR A 25 27.45 21.84 15.84
C TYR A 25 26.00 21.59 16.30
N GLY A 26 25.69 21.86 17.57
CA GLY A 26 24.36 21.71 18.14
C GLY A 26 23.84 20.26 18.23
N ALA A 27 24.66 19.24 17.93
CA ALA A 27 24.22 17.85 17.98
C ALA A 27 23.73 17.46 19.38
N GLY A 28 22.48 17.03 19.52
CA GLY A 28 21.87 16.64 20.80
C GLY A 28 21.89 17.74 21.88
N SER A 29 21.86 19.02 21.48
CA SER A 29 22.07 20.13 22.43
C SER A 29 21.00 20.27 23.52
N ALA A 30 19.78 19.75 23.28
CA ALA A 30 18.68 19.77 24.26
C ALA A 30 18.55 18.49 25.09
N ILE A 31 19.37 17.46 24.87
CA ILE A 31 19.39 16.22 25.67
C ILE A 31 19.83 16.53 27.10
N VAL A 32 19.04 16.14 28.10
CA VAL A 32 19.31 16.41 29.53
C VAL A 32 19.67 15.13 30.27
N ASP A 33 18.80 14.14 30.27
CA ASP A 33 18.90 12.91 31.06
C ASP A 33 18.68 11.62 30.25
N ASP A 34 18.54 11.75 28.96
CA ASP A 34 18.30 10.62 28.03
C ASP A 34 19.59 9.87 27.68
N ASP A 35 19.45 8.58 27.46
CA ASP A 35 20.54 7.65 27.22
C ASP A 35 20.55 7.10 25.80
N ASN A 36 21.73 6.59 25.37
CA ASN A 36 21.90 5.79 24.17
C ASN A 36 21.51 6.49 22.84
N ASN A 37 21.63 7.79 22.78
CA ASN A 37 21.35 8.53 21.55
C ASN A 37 22.63 8.70 20.71
N THR A 38 22.50 8.60 19.38
CA THR A 38 23.56 8.89 18.42
C THR A 38 23.13 10.05 17.52
N ALA A 39 23.83 11.18 17.58
CA ALA A 39 23.62 12.31 16.72
C ALA A 39 24.91 12.65 15.96
N LEU A 40 24.87 12.62 14.62
CA LEU A 40 25.99 12.97 13.76
C LEU A 40 25.54 13.94 12.66
N GLY A 41 25.89 15.21 12.80
CA GLY A 41 25.56 16.24 11.83
C GLY A 41 25.27 17.59 12.48
N TYR A 42 25.19 18.63 11.62
CA TYR A 42 24.75 19.96 12.04
C TYR A 42 23.32 19.90 12.57
N ASN A 43 23.12 20.29 13.83
CA ASN A 43 21.82 20.27 14.51
C ASN A 43 21.09 18.91 14.46
N ALA A 44 21.81 17.80 14.33
CA ALA A 44 21.18 16.48 14.46
C ALA A 44 20.68 16.30 15.89
N LEU A 45 19.43 15.85 16.05
CA LEU A 45 18.76 15.66 17.34
C LEU A 45 18.73 16.91 18.22
N LEU A 46 18.66 18.11 17.59
CA LEU A 46 18.78 19.39 18.27
C LEU A 46 17.74 19.59 19.37
N GLY A 47 16.48 19.35 19.06
CA GLY A 47 15.33 19.64 19.93
C GLY A 47 14.86 18.47 20.78
N ALA A 48 15.54 17.33 20.77
CA ALA A 48 15.14 16.18 21.60
C ALA A 48 15.32 16.50 23.07
N THR A 49 14.22 16.56 23.80
CA THR A 49 14.21 16.93 25.23
C THR A 49 13.96 15.74 26.14
N ALA A 50 13.39 14.66 25.64
CA ALA A 50 13.13 13.42 26.37
C ALA A 50 12.94 12.29 25.33
N GLY A 51 13.98 11.46 25.12
CA GLY A 51 13.89 10.34 24.19
C GLY A 51 15.19 9.55 24.12
N ALA A 52 15.13 8.27 24.41
CA ALA A 52 16.29 7.40 24.45
C ALA A 52 16.39 6.50 23.21
N GLY A 53 17.61 6.06 22.89
CA GLY A 53 17.85 5.09 21.82
C GLY A 53 17.62 5.62 20.41
N ASN A 54 17.68 6.92 20.20
CA ASN A 54 17.49 7.51 18.88
C ASN A 54 18.83 7.60 18.12
N THR A 55 18.79 7.37 16.80
CA THR A 55 19.90 7.53 15.88
C THR A 55 19.58 8.57 14.84
N ALA A 56 20.26 9.73 14.86
CA ALA A 56 20.10 10.84 13.92
C ALA A 56 21.43 11.09 13.18
N ILE A 57 21.50 10.78 11.91
CA ILE A 57 22.68 10.95 11.07
C ILE A 57 22.34 11.85 9.86
N GLY A 58 22.86 13.04 9.83
CA GLY A 58 22.61 14.02 8.78
C GLY A 58 22.34 15.40 9.35
N SER A 59 22.51 16.44 8.54
CA SER A 59 22.14 17.79 8.92
C SER A 59 20.63 17.86 9.17
N LEU A 60 20.22 18.44 10.32
CA LEU A 60 18.81 18.60 10.70
C LEU A 60 18.01 17.28 10.79
N ALA A 61 18.68 16.13 10.92
CA ALA A 61 17.99 14.87 11.21
C ALA A 61 17.39 14.93 12.62
N MET A 62 16.08 14.68 12.78
CA MET A 62 15.34 14.77 14.05
C MET A 62 15.58 16.10 14.81
N ASP A 63 15.64 17.23 14.11
CA ASP A 63 15.95 18.50 14.74
C ASP A 63 14.79 19.15 15.53
N ALA A 64 13.57 18.67 15.35
CA ALA A 64 12.41 19.12 16.11
C ALA A 64 12.35 18.56 17.55
N ALA A 65 11.41 19.06 18.35
CA ALA A 65 11.23 18.69 19.76
C ALA A 65 10.64 17.25 19.91
N LEU A 66 11.49 16.25 19.72
CA LEU A 66 11.14 14.84 19.84
C LEU A 66 11.21 14.39 21.31
N THR A 67 10.19 13.71 21.79
CA THR A 67 10.16 13.03 23.09
C THR A 67 10.01 11.51 22.97
N GLY A 68 10.01 10.98 21.74
CA GLY A 68 9.87 9.56 21.44
C GLY A 68 11.21 8.82 21.40
N ASN A 69 11.13 7.50 21.51
CA ASN A 69 12.27 6.60 21.62
C ASN A 69 12.47 5.76 20.34
N TYR A 70 13.66 5.19 20.20
CA TYR A 70 13.98 4.15 19.21
C TYR A 70 13.74 4.54 17.76
N ASN A 71 13.89 5.82 17.44
CA ASN A 71 13.81 6.28 16.06
C ASN A 71 15.19 6.22 15.38
N THR A 72 15.20 5.83 14.12
CA THR A 72 16.39 5.90 13.26
C THR A 72 16.14 6.86 12.11
N ALA A 73 16.90 7.95 12.02
CA ALA A 73 16.87 8.90 10.94
C ALA A 73 18.25 9.05 10.28
N VAL A 74 18.35 8.74 9.01
CA VAL A 74 19.58 8.88 8.24
C VAL A 74 19.31 9.69 6.97
N GLY A 75 19.85 10.90 6.91
CA GLY A 75 19.65 11.83 5.80
C GLY A 75 19.39 13.25 6.28
N GLU A 76 19.62 14.23 5.40
CA GLU A 76 19.30 15.62 5.68
C GLU A 76 17.80 15.79 5.97
N GLY A 77 17.43 16.34 7.12
CA GLY A 77 16.04 16.55 7.53
C GLY A 77 15.19 15.27 7.65
N ALA A 78 15.80 14.08 7.71
CA ALA A 78 15.04 12.85 7.98
C ALA A 78 14.37 12.96 9.36
N LEU A 79 13.03 12.69 9.43
CA LEU A 79 12.23 12.92 10.64
C LEU A 79 12.39 14.37 11.23
N GLY A 80 12.77 15.35 10.40
CA GLY A 80 13.18 16.67 10.89
C GLY A 80 12.08 17.45 11.59
N ALA A 81 10.83 17.38 11.14
CA ALA A 81 9.69 18.03 11.79
C ALA A 81 8.95 17.10 12.77
N ALA A 82 9.47 15.91 13.05
CA ALA A 82 8.83 15.00 14.01
C ALA A 82 8.77 15.66 15.38
N ALA A 83 7.57 15.79 15.94
CA ALA A 83 7.35 16.40 17.23
C ALA A 83 6.58 15.45 18.18
N GLY A 84 6.81 15.62 19.48
CA GLY A 84 6.14 14.80 20.48
C GLY A 84 6.65 13.38 20.57
N ALA A 85 5.79 12.42 20.91
CA ALA A 85 6.15 11.05 21.28
C ALA A 85 6.22 10.06 20.08
N ALA A 86 6.68 10.49 18.90
CA ALA A 86 6.89 9.59 17.77
C ALA A 86 7.96 8.53 18.10
N THR A 87 7.62 7.23 17.98
CA THR A 87 8.49 6.11 18.40
C THR A 87 8.66 5.06 17.30
N ASP A 88 9.73 4.28 17.39
CA ASP A 88 9.96 3.10 16.56
C ASP A 88 9.93 3.35 15.04
N ASN A 89 10.27 4.55 14.61
CA ASN A 89 10.28 4.88 13.19
C ASN A 89 11.68 4.72 12.58
N THR A 90 11.73 4.18 11.36
CA THR A 90 12.93 4.09 10.54
C THR A 90 12.78 4.99 9.31
N SER A 91 13.61 6.01 9.21
CA SER A 91 13.58 7.03 8.17
C SER A 91 14.95 7.17 7.51
N ILE A 92 15.11 6.68 6.28
CA ILE A 92 16.38 6.69 5.54
C ILE A 92 16.21 7.41 4.22
N GLY A 93 16.84 8.58 4.10
CA GLY A 93 16.76 9.43 2.92
C GLY A 93 16.49 10.88 3.27
N ALA A 94 16.98 11.81 2.45
CA ALA A 94 16.75 13.23 2.69
C ALA A 94 15.26 13.56 2.70
N GLY A 95 14.79 14.20 3.79
CA GLY A 95 13.40 14.57 3.99
C GLY A 95 12.41 13.42 4.14
N SER A 96 12.86 12.17 4.32
CA SER A 96 11.95 11.06 4.61
C SER A 96 11.21 11.30 5.93
N LEU A 97 9.90 11.00 5.99
CA LEU A 97 9.00 11.24 7.14
C LEU A 97 9.11 12.65 7.74
N PHE A 98 9.53 13.65 6.94
CA PHE A 98 9.82 15.00 7.45
C PHE A 98 8.61 15.67 8.10
N GLY A 99 7.41 15.52 7.53
CA GLY A 99 6.21 16.27 7.93
C GLY A 99 5.45 15.71 9.14
N ILE A 100 5.92 14.62 9.72
CA ILE A 100 5.21 13.91 10.78
C ILE A 100 5.23 14.71 12.09
N THR A 101 4.12 15.32 12.44
CA THR A 101 3.98 16.18 13.62
C THR A 101 3.05 15.61 14.68
N ASN A 102 2.39 14.50 14.42
CA ASN A 102 1.46 13.88 15.36
C ASN A 102 2.18 12.93 16.32
N ALA A 103 1.98 13.10 17.61
CA ALA A 103 2.58 12.29 18.66
C ALA A 103 2.20 10.79 18.60
N ALA A 104 1.15 10.41 17.88
CA ALA A 104 0.74 9.02 17.70
C ALA A 104 1.44 8.31 16.52
N THR A 105 2.42 8.93 15.89
CA THR A 105 3.17 8.34 14.78
C THR A 105 4.17 7.32 15.29
N THR A 106 3.99 6.06 14.90
CA THR A 106 4.83 4.95 15.38
C THR A 106 4.95 3.82 14.36
N GLY A 107 6.05 3.05 14.44
CA GLY A 107 6.22 1.81 13.69
C GLY A 107 6.43 1.97 12.18
N ASN A 108 6.79 3.16 11.71
CA ASN A 108 6.87 3.39 10.27
C ASN A 108 8.28 3.13 9.72
N VAL A 109 8.32 2.66 8.46
CA VAL A 109 9.54 2.50 7.68
C VAL A 109 9.45 3.36 6.43
N ALA A 110 10.36 4.33 6.27
CA ALA A 110 10.46 5.13 5.07
C ALA A 110 11.89 5.11 4.51
N ILE A 111 12.05 4.63 3.30
CA ILE A 111 13.35 4.52 2.62
C ILE A 111 13.29 5.18 1.24
N GLY A 112 14.06 6.23 1.09
CA GLY A 112 14.11 7.04 -0.14
C GLY A 112 13.93 8.53 0.14
N ARG A 113 14.38 9.37 -0.79
CA ARG A 113 14.21 10.82 -0.66
C ARG A 113 12.71 11.16 -0.61
N ASN A 114 12.28 11.92 0.39
CA ASN A 114 10.88 12.31 0.63
C ASN A 114 9.90 11.12 0.78
N ALA A 115 10.36 9.90 1.07
CA ALA A 115 9.48 8.77 1.34
C ALA A 115 8.63 9.07 2.58
N GLY A 116 7.32 8.90 2.50
CA GLY A 116 6.38 9.20 3.58
C GLY A 116 6.34 10.66 4.02
N ARG A 117 6.87 11.60 3.21
CA ARG A 117 6.86 13.03 3.55
C ARG A 117 5.53 13.70 3.23
N TYR A 118 4.91 13.32 2.14
CA TYR A 118 3.71 13.95 1.59
C TYR A 118 2.56 12.96 1.51
N TYR A 119 1.36 13.46 1.38
CA TYR A 119 0.18 12.67 1.02
C TYR A 119 -0.43 13.19 -0.30
N ASN A 120 -1.33 12.40 -0.88
CA ASN A 120 -1.99 12.76 -2.13
C ASN A 120 -3.29 13.51 -1.85
N ASP A 121 -3.25 14.84 -1.88
CA ASP A 121 -4.43 15.71 -1.75
C ASP A 121 -4.90 16.29 -3.09
N GLY A 122 -4.30 15.82 -4.20
CA GLY A 122 -4.55 16.38 -5.54
C GLY A 122 -3.79 17.69 -5.79
N GLY A 123 -3.00 18.17 -4.83
CA GLY A 123 -2.11 19.31 -4.90
C GLY A 123 -0.65 18.92 -4.69
N ASP A 124 0.25 19.89 -4.80
CA ASP A 124 1.67 19.67 -4.63
C ASP A 124 2.08 19.79 -3.15
N ASP A 125 2.71 18.74 -2.62
CA ASP A 125 3.62 18.81 -1.46
C ASP A 125 2.98 19.14 -0.09
N THR A 126 1.74 18.77 0.16
CA THR A 126 1.20 18.86 1.52
C THR A 126 1.78 17.75 2.41
N ALA A 127 2.35 18.16 3.55
CA ALA A 127 3.03 17.23 4.44
C ALA A 127 2.06 16.22 5.07
N MET A 128 2.45 14.94 5.06
CA MET A 128 1.78 13.91 5.85
C MET A 128 2.10 14.14 7.33
N THR A 129 1.08 14.20 8.17
CA THR A 129 1.24 14.55 9.58
C THR A 129 1.16 13.36 10.53
N LYS A 130 0.60 12.23 10.08
CA LYS A 130 0.49 11.00 10.87
C LYS A 130 0.54 9.77 9.98
N ALA A 131 1.32 8.77 10.40
CA ALA A 131 1.30 7.40 9.90
C ALA A 131 1.55 6.43 11.07
N ILE A 132 0.95 5.25 11.03
CA ILE A 132 1.14 4.20 12.02
C ILE A 132 1.38 2.89 11.28
N ASP A 133 2.45 2.16 11.70
CA ASP A 133 2.78 0.83 11.17
C ASP A 133 2.82 0.75 9.64
N SER A 134 3.29 1.82 8.99
CA SER A 134 3.24 1.98 7.55
C SER A 134 4.62 1.94 6.90
N ILE A 135 4.69 1.51 5.63
CA ILE A 135 5.93 1.32 4.87
C ILE A 135 5.90 2.16 3.60
N TYR A 136 6.87 3.06 3.44
CA TYR A 136 7.07 3.89 2.25
C TYR A 136 8.46 3.65 1.69
N ILE A 137 8.59 2.96 0.58
CA ILE A 137 9.88 2.67 -0.06
C ILE A 137 9.91 3.21 -1.49
N GLY A 138 10.81 4.12 -1.75
CA GLY A 138 10.98 4.77 -3.04
C GLY A 138 11.04 6.29 -2.92
N ASN A 139 11.67 6.94 -3.89
CA ASN A 139 11.68 8.40 -3.95
C ASN A 139 10.25 8.91 -4.14
N ASN A 140 9.80 9.82 -3.27
CA ASN A 140 8.45 10.37 -3.22
C ASN A 140 7.31 9.33 -3.08
N ALA A 141 7.57 8.11 -2.57
CA ALA A 141 6.48 7.22 -2.13
C ALA A 141 5.67 7.94 -1.05
N ARG A 142 4.36 8.05 -1.20
CA ARG A 142 3.51 8.92 -0.36
C ARG A 142 2.21 8.24 0.06
N GLY A 143 1.68 8.62 1.21
CA GLY A 143 0.36 8.15 1.67
C GLY A 143 -0.79 8.75 0.86
N LEU A 144 -1.98 8.14 0.96
CA LEU A 144 -3.19 8.71 0.35
C LEU A 144 -3.75 9.88 1.18
N HIS A 145 -3.61 9.83 2.51
CA HIS A 145 -4.20 10.80 3.43
C HIS A 145 -3.20 11.39 4.40
N ALA A 146 -3.43 12.63 4.84
CA ALA A 146 -2.58 13.32 5.80
C ALA A 146 -2.47 12.65 7.17
N THR A 147 -3.55 12.03 7.65
CA THR A 147 -3.70 11.59 9.06
C THR A 147 -4.22 10.18 9.21
N ASN A 148 -4.57 9.49 8.15
CA ASN A 148 -5.12 8.13 8.17
C ASN A 148 -4.31 7.20 7.27
N ALA A 149 -3.00 7.23 7.42
CA ALA A 149 -2.06 6.36 6.74
C ALA A 149 -1.62 5.26 7.72
N ASP A 150 -2.57 4.43 8.16
CA ASP A 150 -2.35 3.40 9.15
C ASP A 150 -2.28 2.03 8.45
N ASN A 151 -1.21 1.23 8.70
CA ASN A 151 -0.98 -0.07 8.08
C ASN A 151 -1.02 0.00 6.52
N GLU A 152 -0.36 1.00 5.96
CA GLU A 152 -0.29 1.24 4.52
C GLU A 152 1.11 0.83 4.01
N ILE A 153 1.18 0.08 2.92
CA ILE A 153 2.44 -0.30 2.28
C ILE A 153 2.49 0.33 0.88
N VAL A 154 3.46 1.20 0.65
CA VAL A 154 3.63 1.92 -0.61
C VAL A 154 5.07 1.74 -1.09
N ILE A 155 5.26 1.05 -2.20
CA ILE A 155 6.58 0.74 -2.75
C ILE A 155 6.66 1.18 -4.21
N GLY A 156 7.58 2.07 -4.52
CA GLY A 156 7.85 2.54 -5.89
C GLY A 156 8.13 4.03 -5.97
N PHE A 157 8.77 4.44 -7.07
CA PHE A 157 8.98 5.85 -7.39
C PHE A 157 7.62 6.54 -7.60
N ASN A 158 7.38 7.66 -6.92
CA ASN A 158 6.12 8.42 -6.97
C ASN A 158 4.85 7.59 -6.66
N ALA A 159 4.98 6.41 -6.08
CA ALA A 159 3.82 5.59 -5.71
C ALA A 159 2.93 6.34 -4.70
N ILE A 160 1.63 6.25 -4.90
CA ILE A 160 0.61 6.89 -4.06
C ILE A 160 -0.17 5.79 -3.37
N GLY A 161 -0.29 5.87 -2.06
CA GLY A 161 -1.00 4.89 -1.25
C GLY A 161 -2.48 4.73 -1.59
N GLY A 162 -3.05 3.64 -1.13
CA GLY A 162 -4.49 3.33 -1.28
C GLY A 162 -5.32 3.65 -0.04
N GLY A 163 -4.70 4.24 0.99
CA GLY A 163 -5.30 4.48 2.30
C GLY A 163 -5.04 3.34 3.30
N ALA A 164 -5.59 3.44 4.49
CA ALA A 164 -5.35 2.50 5.57
C ALA A 164 -5.65 1.03 5.16
N ASN A 165 -4.77 0.12 5.62
CA ASN A 165 -4.86 -1.32 5.34
C ASN A 165 -4.73 -1.68 3.85
N SER A 166 -3.92 -0.95 3.09
CA SER A 166 -3.69 -1.20 1.67
C SER A 166 -2.23 -1.47 1.33
N ILE A 167 -2.00 -2.12 0.19
CA ILE A 167 -0.67 -2.32 -0.40
C ILE A 167 -0.71 -1.76 -1.82
N VAL A 168 0.22 -0.86 -2.13
CA VAL A 168 0.42 -0.29 -3.47
C VAL A 168 1.85 -0.56 -3.92
N LEU A 169 2.00 -1.17 -5.09
CA LEU A 169 3.28 -1.47 -5.72
C LEU A 169 3.39 -0.65 -7.01
N GLY A 170 4.20 0.39 -6.97
CA GLY A 170 4.45 1.29 -8.11
C GLY A 170 3.39 2.37 -8.31
N ASP A 171 3.58 3.14 -9.37
CA ASP A 171 2.69 4.20 -9.82
C ASP A 171 1.85 3.74 -11.04
N ALA A 172 1.10 4.66 -11.64
CA ALA A 172 0.28 4.39 -12.83
C ALA A 172 1.09 3.98 -14.09
N GLN A 173 2.43 4.03 -14.03
CA GLN A 173 3.30 3.67 -15.16
C GLN A 173 3.82 2.23 -15.07
N ILE A 174 3.55 1.51 -13.95
CA ILE A 174 3.92 0.11 -13.81
C ILE A 174 3.05 -0.75 -14.74
N GLY A 175 3.63 -1.18 -15.84
CA GLY A 175 2.93 -1.97 -16.86
C GLY A 175 2.84 -3.47 -16.55
N SER A 176 3.66 -4.01 -15.64
CA SER A 176 3.62 -5.43 -15.28
C SER A 176 4.27 -5.71 -13.91
N ILE A 177 3.71 -6.69 -13.21
CA ILE A 177 4.34 -7.31 -12.04
C ILE A 177 4.67 -8.75 -12.44
N GLN A 178 5.96 -9.11 -12.46
CA GLN A 178 6.41 -10.44 -12.82
C GLN A 178 6.74 -11.25 -11.57
N CYS A 179 6.06 -12.37 -11.41
CA CYS A 179 6.33 -13.36 -10.37
C CYS A 179 6.17 -14.77 -10.93
N ALA A 180 6.89 -15.75 -10.35
CA ALA A 180 6.83 -17.13 -10.79
C ALA A 180 5.43 -17.74 -10.54
N ASP A 181 4.76 -17.34 -9.47
CA ASP A 181 3.38 -17.67 -9.16
C ASP A 181 2.55 -16.36 -9.15
N GLN A 182 1.55 -16.28 -10.00
CA GLN A 182 0.65 -15.13 -10.12
C GLN A 182 -0.62 -15.27 -9.25
N SER A 183 -0.71 -16.34 -8.48
CA SER A 183 -1.83 -16.51 -7.56
C SER A 183 -1.67 -15.65 -6.31
N ILE A 184 -2.45 -14.59 -6.20
CA ILE A 184 -2.72 -13.97 -4.91
C ILE A 184 -3.74 -14.86 -4.23
N ALA A 185 -3.31 -15.66 -3.25
CA ALA A 185 -4.22 -16.54 -2.51
C ALA A 185 -5.23 -15.68 -1.76
N ALA A 186 -6.43 -15.58 -2.29
CA ALA A 186 -7.56 -15.08 -1.51
C ALA A 186 -7.83 -16.06 -0.37
N LEU A 187 -8.08 -15.57 0.83
CA LEU A 187 -8.65 -16.34 1.93
C LEU A 187 -10.06 -16.80 1.49
N SER A 188 -10.12 -17.89 0.72
CA SER A 188 -11.35 -18.50 0.19
C SER A 188 -11.88 -19.61 1.09
N ASP A 189 -11.64 -19.50 2.38
CA ASP A 189 -12.18 -20.46 3.35
C ASP A 189 -13.70 -20.30 3.44
N ARG A 190 -14.43 -21.42 3.35
CA ARG A 190 -15.90 -21.48 3.52
C ARG A 190 -16.35 -20.83 4.84
N ARG A 191 -15.51 -20.88 5.88
CA ARG A 191 -15.77 -20.27 7.20
C ARG A 191 -15.75 -18.73 7.16
N ALA A 192 -15.08 -18.13 6.17
CA ALA A 192 -15.03 -16.68 5.96
C ALA A 192 -16.13 -16.16 5.03
N LYS A 193 -16.96 -17.05 4.48
CA LYS A 193 -18.06 -16.69 3.57
C LYS A 193 -19.37 -16.66 4.32
N ARG A 194 -20.18 -15.63 4.11
CA ARG A 194 -21.58 -15.56 4.57
C ARG A 194 -22.51 -15.97 3.43
N ASP A 195 -23.71 -16.42 3.79
CA ASP A 195 -24.82 -16.67 2.86
C ASP A 195 -24.47 -17.67 1.74
N ILE A 196 -23.73 -18.74 2.10
CA ILE A 196 -23.43 -19.82 1.17
C ILE A 196 -24.71 -20.63 1.00
N ASN A 197 -25.41 -20.38 -0.11
CA ASN A 197 -26.55 -21.17 -0.53
C ASN A 197 -26.08 -22.25 -1.52
N ASP A 198 -26.72 -23.41 -1.48
CA ASP A 198 -26.50 -24.44 -2.50
C ASP A 198 -26.94 -23.86 -3.85
N ASN A 199 -26.07 -23.97 -4.85
CA ASN A 199 -26.39 -23.53 -6.20
C ASN A 199 -27.40 -24.53 -6.80
N THR A 200 -28.60 -24.05 -7.13
CA THR A 200 -29.66 -24.86 -7.76
C THR A 200 -29.43 -25.01 -9.27
N VAL A 201 -28.39 -24.38 -9.81
CA VAL A 201 -28.01 -24.56 -11.21
C VAL A 201 -27.37 -25.94 -11.36
N GLY A 202 -28.10 -26.85 -11.90
CA GLY A 202 -27.74 -28.28 -11.99
C GLY A 202 -26.64 -28.57 -13.01
N LEU A 203 -26.30 -29.88 -13.08
CA LEU A 203 -25.26 -30.41 -14.00
C LEU A 203 -25.44 -29.99 -15.47
N ALA A 204 -26.68 -29.85 -15.89
CA ALA A 204 -27.03 -29.40 -17.27
C ALA A 204 -26.50 -27.99 -17.62
N PHE A 205 -26.30 -27.12 -16.60
CA PHE A 205 -25.64 -25.82 -16.84
C PHE A 205 -24.13 -25.99 -16.97
N VAL A 206 -23.52 -26.85 -16.18
CA VAL A 206 -22.08 -27.12 -16.23
C VAL A 206 -21.70 -27.77 -17.56
N GLU A 207 -22.56 -28.64 -18.09
CA GLU A 207 -22.37 -29.26 -19.40
C GLU A 207 -22.46 -28.28 -20.59
N LYS A 208 -23.16 -27.15 -20.41
CA LYS A 208 -23.26 -26.08 -21.39
C LYS A 208 -22.10 -25.05 -21.32
N LEU A 209 -21.28 -25.11 -20.26
CA LEU A 209 -20.09 -24.25 -20.15
C LEU A 209 -19.05 -24.74 -21.16
N ALA A 210 -18.80 -23.95 -22.19
CA ALA A 210 -17.70 -24.16 -23.11
C ALA A 210 -16.37 -23.98 -22.34
N THR A 211 -15.72 -25.10 -22.00
CA THR A 211 -14.39 -25.06 -21.44
C THR A 211 -13.39 -24.78 -22.56
N VAL A 212 -12.72 -23.65 -22.48
CA VAL A 212 -11.69 -23.27 -23.46
C VAL A 212 -10.34 -23.72 -22.93
N ASN A 213 -9.72 -24.68 -23.60
CA ASN A 213 -8.30 -24.96 -23.41
C ASN A 213 -7.47 -23.92 -24.19
N TYR A 214 -6.70 -23.10 -23.51
CA TYR A 214 -5.78 -22.18 -24.17
C TYR A 214 -4.32 -22.61 -23.98
N LYS A 215 -3.53 -22.49 -25.03
CA LYS A 215 -2.08 -22.51 -24.95
C LYS A 215 -1.59 -21.09 -24.73
N ARG A 216 -0.75 -20.88 -23.75
CA ARG A 216 -0.03 -19.61 -23.60
C ARG A 216 0.84 -19.42 -24.84
N VAL A 217 0.59 -18.39 -25.60
CA VAL A 217 1.40 -18.00 -26.77
C VAL A 217 2.54 -17.12 -26.25
N ASN A 218 3.73 -17.27 -26.85
CA ASN A 218 4.85 -16.38 -26.56
C ASN A 218 4.42 -14.93 -26.90
N PRO A 219 4.69 -13.93 -26.06
CA PRO A 219 4.37 -12.52 -26.36
C PRO A 219 4.90 -12.01 -27.69
N ALA A 220 6.00 -12.59 -28.19
CA ALA A 220 6.53 -12.27 -29.52
C ALA A 220 5.65 -12.73 -30.70
N ASP A 221 4.75 -13.68 -30.45
CA ASP A 221 3.86 -14.27 -31.45
C ASP A 221 2.42 -13.74 -31.31
N TYR A 222 2.20 -12.70 -30.50
CA TYR A 222 0.89 -12.08 -30.38
C TYR A 222 0.49 -11.41 -31.71
N PRO A 223 -0.76 -11.60 -32.17
CA PRO A 223 -1.30 -10.81 -33.29
C PRO A 223 -1.11 -9.31 -33.00
N ALA A 224 -0.86 -8.52 -34.03
CA ALA A 224 -0.64 -7.08 -33.91
C ALA A 224 -1.77 -6.35 -33.17
N ALA A 225 -2.99 -6.89 -33.21
CA ALA A 225 -4.15 -6.40 -32.45
C ALA A 225 -4.05 -6.60 -30.92
N LEU A 226 -3.15 -7.49 -30.45
CA LEU A 226 -2.92 -7.77 -29.03
C LEU A 226 -1.55 -7.27 -28.55
N SER A 227 -0.80 -6.54 -29.40
CA SER A 227 0.44 -5.89 -28.99
C SER A 227 0.14 -4.77 -27.99
N VAL A 228 0.93 -4.71 -26.92
CA VAL A 228 0.83 -3.69 -25.87
C VAL A 228 0.86 -2.30 -26.52
N GLY A 229 -0.29 -1.60 -26.55
CA GLY A 229 -0.46 -0.28 -27.18
C GLY A 229 -1.68 -0.14 -28.08
N SER A 230 -2.35 -1.23 -28.46
CA SER A 230 -3.55 -1.19 -29.31
C SER A 230 -4.87 -1.50 -28.57
N TYR A 231 -4.83 -1.73 -27.26
CA TYR A 231 -6.03 -1.89 -26.45
C TYR A 231 -6.62 -0.50 -26.20
N ASN A 232 -7.57 -0.09 -27.05
CA ASN A 232 -8.34 1.12 -26.82
C ASN A 232 -9.69 0.77 -26.16
N GLU A 233 -10.30 1.74 -25.50
CA GLU A 233 -11.58 1.58 -24.83
C GLU A 233 -12.69 1.11 -25.77
N GLN A 234 -12.61 1.52 -27.01
CA GLN A 234 -13.56 1.18 -28.08
C GLN A 234 -13.55 -0.32 -28.42
N THR A 235 -12.38 -0.96 -28.46
CA THR A 235 -12.26 -2.42 -28.66
C THR A 235 -12.83 -3.20 -27.49
N ARG A 236 -12.74 -2.67 -26.28
CA ARG A 236 -13.35 -3.27 -25.09
C ARG A 236 -14.87 -3.19 -25.13
N GLU A 237 -15.44 -2.07 -25.54
CA GLU A 237 -16.89 -1.91 -25.69
C GLU A 237 -17.46 -2.84 -26.76
N GLU A 238 -16.79 -2.97 -27.89
CA GLU A 238 -17.19 -3.90 -28.98
C GLU A 238 -17.18 -5.36 -28.49
N LEU A 239 -16.14 -5.80 -27.79
CA LEU A 239 -16.05 -7.16 -27.25
C LEU A 239 -17.08 -7.43 -26.16
N VAL A 240 -17.39 -6.44 -25.31
CA VAL A 240 -18.43 -6.55 -24.29
C VAL A 240 -19.81 -6.63 -24.94
N THR A 241 -20.07 -5.83 -25.96
CA THR A 241 -21.34 -5.85 -26.70
C THR A 241 -21.56 -7.18 -27.40
N GLU A 242 -20.55 -7.70 -28.09
CA GLU A 242 -20.62 -9.00 -28.76
C GLU A 242 -20.83 -10.17 -27.77
N ALA A 243 -20.17 -10.09 -26.58
CA ALA A 243 -20.35 -11.09 -25.53
C ALA A 243 -21.76 -11.04 -24.89
N VAL A 244 -22.34 -9.84 -24.73
CA VAL A 244 -23.70 -9.65 -24.21
C VAL A 244 -24.73 -10.15 -25.22
N GLU A 245 -24.61 -9.79 -26.49
CA GLU A 245 -25.51 -10.26 -27.55
C GLU A 245 -25.49 -11.80 -27.72
N ALA A 246 -24.30 -12.40 -27.64
CA ALA A 246 -24.16 -13.86 -27.65
C ALA A 246 -24.80 -14.52 -26.42
N ALA A 247 -24.70 -13.93 -25.25
CA ALA A 247 -25.32 -14.43 -24.01
C ALA A 247 -26.85 -14.29 -24.05
N GLU A 248 -27.38 -13.18 -24.56
CA GLU A 248 -28.82 -12.96 -24.73
C GLU A 248 -29.42 -13.96 -25.70
N ALA A 249 -28.77 -14.21 -26.85
CA ALA A 249 -29.22 -15.19 -27.83
C ALA A 249 -29.32 -16.63 -27.25
N VAL A 250 -28.34 -17.02 -26.42
CA VAL A 250 -28.34 -18.32 -25.73
C VAL A 250 -29.47 -18.39 -24.68
N TYR A 251 -29.73 -17.28 -24.00
CA TYR A 251 -30.79 -17.21 -22.99
C TYR A 251 -32.19 -17.27 -23.62
N GLU A 252 -32.42 -16.57 -24.72
CA GLU A 252 -33.68 -16.63 -25.46
C GLU A 252 -33.95 -18.04 -26.02
N ASP A 253 -32.94 -18.71 -26.61
CA ASP A 253 -33.09 -20.08 -27.11
C ASP A 253 -33.41 -21.09 -25.97
N ALA A 254 -32.81 -20.90 -24.80
CA ALA A 254 -33.11 -21.73 -23.61
C ALA A 254 -34.56 -21.54 -23.11
N ILE A 255 -35.09 -20.32 -23.10
CA ILE A 255 -36.47 -20.02 -22.71
C ILE A 255 -37.46 -20.64 -23.70
N VAL A 256 -37.17 -20.55 -25.03
CA VAL A 256 -38.01 -21.15 -26.06
C VAL A 256 -38.03 -22.67 -25.99
N GLN A 257 -36.92 -23.29 -25.63
CA GLN A 257 -36.82 -24.75 -25.45
C GLN A 257 -37.60 -25.23 -24.20
N ASP A 258 -37.49 -24.51 -23.11
CA ASP A 258 -38.25 -24.84 -21.87
C ASP A 258 -39.75 -24.65 -22.05
N ALA A 259 -40.19 -23.58 -22.77
CA ALA A 259 -41.61 -23.37 -23.08
C ALA A 259 -42.17 -24.47 -24.01
N ARG A 260 -41.38 -24.96 -24.98
CA ARG A 260 -41.75 -26.08 -25.83
C ARG A 260 -41.85 -27.39 -25.08
N ALA A 261 -40.94 -27.66 -24.14
CA ALA A 261 -40.95 -28.85 -23.33
C ALA A 261 -42.20 -28.90 -22.43
N ALA A 262 -42.54 -27.78 -21.79
CA ALA A 262 -43.74 -27.65 -20.96
C ALA A 262 -45.02 -27.87 -21.77
N THR A 263 -45.12 -27.32 -22.96
CA THR A 263 -46.28 -27.47 -23.88
C THR A 263 -46.47 -28.95 -24.32
N VAL A 264 -45.38 -29.66 -24.55
CA VAL A 264 -45.41 -31.07 -24.96
C VAL A 264 -45.86 -31.95 -23.81
N GLU A 265 -45.46 -31.65 -22.59
CA GLU A 265 -45.83 -32.40 -21.39
C GLU A 265 -47.33 -32.20 -21.05
N GLU A 266 -47.83 -30.97 -21.15
CA GLU A 266 -49.24 -30.62 -20.96
C GLU A 266 -50.14 -31.29 -21.99
N THR A 267 -49.73 -31.28 -23.27
CA THR A 267 -50.47 -31.98 -24.36
C THR A 267 -50.48 -33.51 -24.18
N ARG A 268 -49.43 -34.09 -23.66
CA ARG A 268 -49.33 -35.53 -23.38
C ARG A 268 -50.28 -35.95 -22.22
N ASP A 269 -50.39 -35.13 -21.18
CA ASP A 269 -51.29 -35.40 -20.08
C ASP A 269 -52.75 -35.25 -20.46
N GLU A 270 -53.10 -34.27 -21.32
CA GLU A 270 -54.45 -34.13 -21.90
C GLU A 270 -54.84 -35.32 -22.77
N VAL A 271 -53.91 -35.83 -23.58
CA VAL A 271 -54.16 -37.03 -24.41
C VAL A 271 -54.32 -38.26 -23.56
N HIS A 272 -53.58 -38.42 -22.46
CA HIS A 272 -53.76 -39.56 -21.55
C HIS A 272 -55.11 -39.54 -20.86
N ALA A 273 -55.55 -38.36 -20.37
CA ALA A 273 -56.85 -38.19 -19.74
C ALA A 273 -58.07 -38.39 -20.68
N ALA A 274 -57.87 -38.27 -21.97
CA ALA A 274 -58.91 -38.51 -22.98
C ALA A 274 -59.02 -39.97 -23.45
N ILE A 275 -58.07 -40.85 -23.05
CA ILE A 275 -58.02 -42.26 -23.41
C ILE A 275 -58.53 -43.15 -22.28
N GLU A 276 -58.57 -42.67 -21.03
CA GLU A 276 -59.23 -43.30 -19.86
C GLU A 276 -60.74 -42.94 -19.84
#